data_a4ec03df8d906cb9d6656c89b5a0bc8d
#
_entry.id   a4ec03df8d906cb9d6656c89b5a0bc8d
#
_cell.length_a   1.000
_cell.length_b   1.000
_cell.length_c   1.000
_cell.angle_alpha   90.00
_cell.angle_beta   90.00
_cell.angle_gamma   90.00
#
_symmetry.space_group_name_H-M   'P 1'
#
loop_
_entity.id
_entity.type
_entity.pdbx_description
1 polymer ?
#
loop_
_entity_poly.entity_id
_entity_poly.type
_entity_poly.pdbx_seq_one_letter_code
_entity_poly.pdbx_strand_id
1 'polypeptide(L)' 'MQHPLTNLKSIRRDIAERLRPTCANMPEEEFEKMVARMALIEWKHLNDATPTSQMRSH' A
#
# COMPACT_ATOMS: atom_id res chain seq x y z
N MET A 1 11.83 3.84 16.57
CA MET A 1 11.67 4.02 15.39
C MET A 1 10.68 3.22 14.74
N GLN A 2 9.93 3.64 13.94
CA GLN A 2 8.96 2.87 13.31
C GLN A 2 9.42 2.36 12.02
N HIS A 3 8.91 1.33 11.58
CA HIS A 3 9.22 0.76 10.33
C HIS A 3 8.43 1.40 9.24
N PRO A 4 9.07 1.89 8.27
CA PRO A 4 8.36 2.56 7.18
C PRO A 4 7.45 1.59 6.47
N LEU A 5 7.78 0.34 6.42
CA LEU A 5 6.94 -0.60 5.74
C LEU A 5 5.59 -0.81 6.39
N THR A 6 5.51 -0.62 7.67
CA THR A 6 4.24 -0.83 8.32
C THR A 6 3.46 0.48 8.41
N ASN A 7 4.03 1.56 7.94
CA ASN A 7 3.33 2.83 7.99
C ASN A 7 2.56 3.05 6.71
N LEU A 8 1.26 3.17 6.80
CA LEU A 8 0.42 3.37 5.64
C LEU A 8 0.84 4.60 4.83
N LYS A 9 1.21 5.64 5.49
CA LYS A 9 1.63 6.83 4.82
C LYS A 9 2.84 6.57 3.96
N SER A 10 3.82 5.84 4.46
CA SER A 10 5.01 5.55 3.71
C SER A 10 4.69 4.68 2.51
N ILE A 11 3.81 3.73 2.67
CA ILE A 11 3.44 2.85 1.59
C ILE A 11 2.75 3.63 0.49
N ARG A 12 1.86 4.52 0.87
CA ARG A 12 1.16 5.35 -0.09
C ARG A 12 2.15 6.19 -0.89
N ARG A 13 3.09 6.79 -0.21
CA ARG A 13 4.05 7.62 -0.86
C ARG A 13 4.89 6.80 -1.83
N ASP A 14 5.33 5.64 -1.41
CA ASP A 14 6.14 4.78 -2.22
C ASP A 14 5.40 4.38 -3.49
N ILE A 15 4.17 3.97 -3.37
CA ILE A 15 3.37 3.57 -4.50
C ILE A 15 3.14 4.75 -5.43
N ALA A 16 2.88 5.91 -4.87
CA ALA A 16 2.64 7.08 -5.67
C ALA A 16 3.87 7.42 -6.51
N GLU A 17 5.02 7.33 -5.92
CA GLU A 17 6.22 7.63 -6.63
C GLU A 17 6.48 6.64 -7.75
N ARG A 18 6.18 5.40 -7.51
CA ARG A 18 6.38 4.40 -8.51
C ARG A 18 5.43 4.53 -9.66
N LEU A 19 4.20 4.78 -9.40
CA LEU A 19 3.19 4.87 -10.42
C LEU A 19 3.07 6.22 -11.11
N ARG A 20 3.63 7.22 -10.53
CA ARG A 20 3.50 8.55 -11.08
C ARG A 20 3.89 8.62 -12.58
N PRO A 21 5.01 8.12 -12.97
CA PRO A 21 5.40 8.18 -14.37
C PRO A 21 4.46 7.37 -15.26
N THR A 22 3.95 6.28 -14.77
CA THR A 22 3.07 5.45 -15.56
C THR A 22 1.69 6.05 -15.67
N CYS A 23 1.24 6.70 -14.62
CA CYS A 23 -0.08 7.29 -14.63
C CYS A 23 -0.05 8.80 -14.76
N ALA A 24 0.89 9.28 -15.53
CA ALA A 24 1.02 10.73 -15.68
C ALA A 24 -0.21 11.36 -16.28
N ASN A 25 -0.92 10.63 -17.11
CA ASN A 25 -2.09 11.18 -17.73
C ASN A 25 -3.34 11.12 -16.88
N MET A 26 -3.23 10.52 -15.75
CA MET A 26 -4.38 10.37 -14.91
C MET A 26 -4.67 11.61 -14.11
N PRO A 27 -5.91 11.96 -13.89
CA PRO A 27 -6.24 13.11 -13.06
C PRO A 27 -5.76 12.88 -11.64
N GLU A 28 -5.31 13.92 -11.03
CA GLU A 28 -4.78 13.83 -9.70
C GLU A 28 -5.75 13.18 -8.73
N GLU A 29 -6.98 13.53 -8.79
CA GLU A 29 -7.98 12.96 -7.95
C GLU A 29 -8.06 11.47 -8.08
N GLU A 30 -8.12 10.98 -9.29
CA GLU A 30 -8.20 9.58 -9.51
C GLU A 30 -6.92 8.88 -9.12
N PHE A 31 -5.80 9.52 -9.38
CA PHE A 31 -4.52 8.95 -9.06
C PHE A 31 -4.43 8.75 -7.55
N GLU A 32 -4.84 9.71 -6.79
CA GLU A 32 -4.80 9.62 -5.35
C GLU A 32 -5.70 8.50 -4.83
N LYS A 33 -6.87 8.37 -5.40
CA LYS A 33 -7.78 7.35 -4.98
C LYS A 33 -7.18 5.98 -5.27
N MET A 34 -6.59 5.82 -6.42
CA MET A 34 -6.00 4.57 -6.78
C MET A 34 -4.84 4.22 -5.85
N VAL A 35 -3.98 5.19 -5.60
CA VAL A 35 -2.84 4.97 -4.73
C VAL A 35 -3.30 4.59 -3.33
N ALA A 36 -4.30 5.27 -2.83
CA ALA A 36 -4.79 5.00 -1.49
C ALA A 36 -5.32 3.58 -1.40
N ARG A 37 -6.04 3.15 -2.45
CA ARG A 37 -6.57 1.84 -2.45
C ARG A 37 -5.46 0.82 -2.51
N MET A 38 -4.49 0.98 -3.36
CA MET A 38 -3.41 0.03 -3.47
C MET A 38 -2.60 -0.01 -2.18
N ALA A 39 -2.40 1.14 -1.58
CA ALA A 39 -1.64 1.20 -0.36
C ALA A 39 -2.35 0.44 0.76
N LEU A 40 -3.65 0.56 0.80
CA LEU A 40 -4.40 -0.11 1.83
C LEU A 40 -4.29 -1.63 1.66
N ILE A 41 -4.38 -2.10 0.45
CA ILE A 41 -4.27 -3.52 0.18
C ILE A 41 -2.90 -4.03 0.57
N GLU A 42 -1.89 -3.30 0.21
CA GLU A 42 -0.54 -3.70 0.53
C GLU A 42 -0.35 -3.69 2.04
N TRP A 43 -0.83 -2.68 2.71
CA TRP A 43 -0.68 -2.57 4.14
C TRP A 43 -1.38 -3.74 4.84
N LYS A 44 -2.54 -4.11 4.37
CA LYS A 44 -3.24 -5.20 4.93
C LYS A 44 -2.48 -6.49 4.69
N HIS A 45 -1.91 -6.65 3.54
CA HIS A 45 -1.14 -7.82 3.22
C HIS A 45 0.04 -7.95 4.20
N LEU A 46 0.73 -6.88 4.45
CA LEU A 46 1.87 -6.91 5.33
C LEU A 46 1.46 -7.27 6.76
N ASN A 47 0.34 -6.78 7.17
CA ASN A 47 -0.11 -7.04 8.51
C ASN A 47 -0.72 -8.42 8.66
N ASP A 48 -1.36 -8.91 7.64
CA ASP A 48 -1.97 -10.21 7.71
C ASP A 48 -1.00 -11.33 7.46
N ALA A 49 0.11 -11.05 6.92
CA ALA A 49 1.05 -12.07 6.58
C ALA A 49 1.38 -12.95 7.76
N THR A 50 1.62 -12.36 8.86
CA THR A 50 1.97 -13.12 10.01
C THR A 50 0.85 -13.91 10.61
N PRO A 51 -0.21 -13.35 10.93
CA PRO A 51 -1.30 -14.05 11.55
C PRO A 51 -1.85 -15.09 10.62
N THR A 52 -1.77 -14.87 9.37
CA THR A 52 -2.28 -15.83 8.47
C THR A 52 -1.70 -17.14 8.68
N SER A 53 -0.46 -17.22 8.85
CA SER A 53 0.13 -18.47 8.98
C SER A 53 -0.42 -19.19 10.12
N GLN A 54 -0.66 -18.61 11.20
CA GLN A 54 -1.20 -19.30 12.24
C GLN A 54 -2.54 -19.70 12.03
N MET A 55 -3.30 -18.92 11.49
CA MET A 55 -4.64 -19.29 11.30
C MET A 55 -4.72 -20.49 10.55
N ARG A 56 -4.03 -20.71 9.67
CA ARG A 56 -4.21 -21.78 8.93
C ARG A 56 -3.86 -22.93 9.61
N SER A 57 -3.02 -22.86 10.38
CA SER A 57 -2.69 -24.02 10.97
C SER A 57 -3.70 -24.83 11.48
N HIS A 58 -4.67 -24.47 11.72
CA HIS A 58 -5.61 -25.25 12.31
C HIS A 58 -6.20 -26.02 11.50
#